data_4846341a910de105db8f7bb4edb05eb6
#
_entry.id   4846341a910de105db8f7bb4edb05eb6
#
_cell.length_a   1.000
_cell.length_b   1.000
_cell.length_c   1.000
_cell.angle_alpha   90.00
_cell.angle_beta   90.00
_cell.angle_gamma   90.00
#
_symmetry.space_group_name_H-M   'P 1'
#
loop_
_entity.id
_entity.type
_entity.pdbx_description
1 polymer ?
#
loop_
_entity_poly.entity_id
_entity_poly.type
_entity_poly.pdbx_seq_one_letter_code
_entity_poly.pdbx_strand_id
1 'polypeptide(L)'
;MISLTSWLVCGNPLAAQELQAKITINHAQISGTDNSVFENLQQTLERFVNERQWTSLHFQKNERINCNFNLTVGKYDKDQNIFTCKALIQANRPVYNSAYTTTIYNNVDESFTFKFAQFDQLEFNEETLDNQLAALFAYYAYLIIGIDLDTFSPMGGEDVLQRCMNLTNNAQNLDFPGWKAFDNNRNRYALIADYLDGAMQPFRQLQYDYYRKGLDEMANNAERGRTEITTTLEENLKKARENKPLSLLPQIWTDYKKDELANIYKGKG
;
A
#
# COMPACT_ATOMS: atom_id res chain seq x y z
N MET A 1 -10.98 43.51 -41.33
CA MET A 1 -10.48 43.21 -40.00
C MET A 1 -11.16 41.92 -39.54
N ILE A 2 -10.46 40.79 -39.64
CA ILE A 2 -10.95 39.49 -39.21
C ILE A 2 -10.35 39.21 -37.83
N SER A 3 -11.19 39.21 -36.78
CA SER A 3 -10.80 38.93 -35.40
C SER A 3 -10.64 37.43 -35.24
N LEU A 4 -9.41 36.95 -35.08
CA LEU A 4 -9.10 35.58 -34.63
C LEU A 4 -9.31 35.47 -33.13
N THR A 5 -10.43 34.92 -32.69
CA THR A 5 -10.60 34.48 -31.29
C THR A 5 -9.89 33.17 -31.07
N SER A 6 -8.73 33.25 -30.42
CA SER A 6 -7.97 32.10 -29.91
C SER A 6 -8.75 31.46 -28.77
N TRP A 7 -9.28 30.26 -28.99
CA TRP A 7 -9.82 29.40 -27.94
C TRP A 7 -8.62 28.76 -27.20
N LEU A 8 -8.30 29.27 -26.03
CA LEU A 8 -7.46 28.58 -25.06
C LEU A 8 -8.25 27.39 -24.55
N VAL A 9 -7.94 26.22 -25.09
CA VAL A 9 -8.35 24.95 -24.49
C VAL A 9 -7.50 24.81 -23.22
N CYS A 10 -8.05 25.19 -22.07
CA CYS A 10 -7.54 24.75 -20.76
C CYS A 10 -7.74 23.25 -20.70
N GLY A 11 -6.74 22.49 -21.14
CA GLY A 11 -6.65 21.10 -20.81
C GLY A 11 -6.54 21.00 -19.29
N ASN A 12 -7.56 20.48 -18.62
CA ASN A 12 -7.41 20.05 -17.23
C ASN A 12 -6.19 19.13 -17.19
N PRO A 13 -5.15 19.40 -16.39
CA PRO A 13 -4.14 18.39 -16.13
C PRO A 13 -4.90 17.19 -15.57
N LEU A 14 -4.88 16.07 -16.29
CA LEU A 14 -5.32 14.80 -15.74
C LEU A 14 -4.52 14.62 -14.46
N ALA A 15 -5.20 14.79 -13.32
CA ALA A 15 -4.57 14.62 -12.02
C ALA A 15 -3.85 13.26 -12.02
N ALA A 16 -2.57 13.31 -11.78
CA ALA A 16 -1.74 12.11 -11.76
C ALA A 16 -2.18 11.27 -10.58
N GLN A 17 -2.86 10.18 -10.88
CA GLN A 17 -3.33 9.18 -9.91
C GLN A 17 -2.22 8.15 -9.77
N GLU A 18 -1.73 7.97 -8.56
CA GLU A 18 -0.61 7.05 -8.30
C GLU A 18 -1.07 5.60 -8.23
N LEU A 19 -2.29 5.36 -7.78
CA LEU A 19 -2.85 4.03 -7.54
C LEU A 19 -3.83 3.61 -8.63
N GLN A 20 -3.83 2.31 -8.92
CA GLN A 20 -4.86 1.60 -9.66
C GLN A 20 -5.40 0.48 -8.75
N ALA A 21 -6.34 0.86 -7.89
CA ALA A 21 -6.88 -0.02 -6.87
C ALA A 21 -8.12 -0.75 -7.35
N LYS A 22 -8.19 -2.04 -7.05
CA LYS A 22 -9.40 -2.86 -7.13
C LYS A 22 -9.86 -3.16 -5.71
N ILE A 23 -11.13 -2.89 -5.42
CA ILE A 23 -11.75 -3.19 -4.13
C ILE A 23 -12.68 -4.39 -4.30
N THR A 24 -12.61 -5.34 -3.38
CA THR A 24 -13.53 -6.47 -3.33
C THR A 24 -14.08 -6.60 -1.92
N ILE A 25 -15.40 -6.71 -1.78
CA ILE A 25 -16.06 -6.85 -0.48
C ILE A 25 -16.75 -8.21 -0.42
N ASN A 26 -16.20 -9.11 0.39
CA ASN A 26 -16.80 -10.41 0.68
C ASN A 26 -17.69 -10.28 1.92
N HIS A 27 -18.99 -10.38 1.73
CA HIS A 27 -20.00 -10.30 2.78
C HIS A 27 -20.83 -11.59 2.90
N ALA A 28 -20.33 -12.73 2.44
CA ALA A 28 -21.04 -14.01 2.40
C ALA A 28 -21.52 -14.49 3.78
N GLN A 29 -20.89 -14.01 4.86
CA GLN A 29 -21.26 -14.34 6.25
C GLN A 29 -22.36 -13.44 6.81
N ILE A 30 -22.73 -12.35 6.10
CA ILE A 30 -23.72 -11.39 6.54
C ILE A 30 -25.07 -11.73 5.92
N SER A 31 -26.05 -12.04 6.75
CA SER A 31 -27.41 -12.34 6.34
C SER A 31 -28.39 -11.20 6.64
N GLY A 32 -29.47 -11.11 5.85
CA GLY A 32 -30.55 -10.16 6.08
C GLY A 32 -30.16 -8.68 5.91
N THR A 33 -29.13 -8.39 5.10
CA THR A 33 -28.73 -7.03 4.69
C THR A 33 -28.91 -6.92 3.18
N ASP A 34 -29.35 -5.75 2.70
CA ASP A 34 -29.44 -5.45 1.28
C ASP A 34 -28.02 -5.36 0.69
N ASN A 35 -27.77 -6.08 -0.40
CA ASN A 35 -26.48 -6.09 -1.09
C ASN A 35 -26.08 -4.70 -1.58
N SER A 36 -27.01 -3.81 -1.83
CA SER A 36 -26.76 -2.45 -2.27
C SER A 36 -25.85 -1.65 -1.33
N VAL A 37 -25.86 -1.96 -0.03
CA VAL A 37 -24.95 -1.32 0.95
C VAL A 37 -23.50 -1.66 0.65
N PHE A 38 -23.20 -2.93 0.36
CA PHE A 38 -21.84 -3.40 0.05
C PHE A 38 -21.38 -2.94 -1.32
N GLU A 39 -22.28 -2.92 -2.31
CA GLU A 39 -22.01 -2.40 -3.65
C GLU A 39 -21.70 -0.90 -3.64
N ASN A 40 -22.48 -0.14 -2.88
CA ASN A 40 -22.26 1.30 -2.70
C ASN A 40 -20.95 1.58 -1.98
N LEU A 41 -20.64 0.83 -0.92
CA LEU A 41 -19.36 0.92 -0.21
C LEU A 41 -18.20 0.64 -1.17
N GLN A 42 -18.27 -0.44 -1.97
CA GLN A 42 -17.22 -0.77 -2.93
C GLN A 42 -16.99 0.35 -3.95
N GLN A 43 -18.04 0.86 -4.57
CA GLN A 43 -17.95 1.94 -5.56
C GLN A 43 -17.40 3.24 -4.96
N THR A 44 -17.81 3.56 -3.72
CA THR A 44 -17.32 4.74 -3.01
C THR A 44 -15.83 4.64 -2.72
N LEU A 45 -15.36 3.46 -2.28
CA LEU A 45 -13.95 3.20 -2.01
C LEU A 45 -13.10 3.20 -3.30
N GLU A 46 -13.58 2.57 -4.37
CA GLU A 46 -12.87 2.56 -5.66
C GLU A 46 -12.67 3.98 -6.18
N ARG A 47 -13.69 4.82 -6.08
CA ARG A 47 -13.62 6.23 -6.45
C ARG A 47 -12.66 7.00 -5.56
N PHE A 48 -12.79 6.86 -4.24
CA PHE A 48 -11.96 7.54 -3.26
C PHE A 48 -10.47 7.28 -3.46
N VAL A 49 -10.07 6.03 -3.72
CA VAL A 49 -8.67 5.65 -3.88
C VAL A 49 -8.13 6.05 -5.26
N ASN A 50 -8.91 5.81 -6.33
CA ASN A 50 -8.43 5.93 -7.70
C ASN A 50 -8.54 7.33 -8.29
N GLU A 51 -9.41 8.19 -7.77
CA GLU A 51 -9.62 9.54 -8.30
C GLU A 51 -8.85 10.61 -7.53
N ARG A 52 -8.26 10.26 -6.38
CA ARG A 52 -7.48 11.18 -5.57
C ARG A 52 -6.00 11.18 -5.99
N GLN A 53 -5.41 12.36 -6.02
CA GLN A 53 -3.97 12.56 -6.04
C GLN A 53 -3.43 12.49 -4.60
N TRP A 54 -2.59 11.51 -4.31
CA TRP A 54 -2.05 11.27 -2.98
C TRP A 54 -0.77 12.03 -2.69
N THR A 55 0.02 12.32 -3.73
CA THR A 55 1.29 13.04 -3.63
C THR A 55 1.37 14.14 -4.68
N SER A 56 2.43 14.95 -4.64
CA SER A 56 2.74 15.91 -5.70
C SER A 56 3.47 15.30 -6.90
N LEU A 57 3.75 13.98 -6.85
CA LEU A 57 4.43 13.27 -7.94
C LEU A 57 3.49 13.07 -9.12
N HIS A 58 4.08 12.99 -10.32
CA HIS A 58 3.33 12.74 -11.54
C HIS A 58 3.61 11.32 -12.03
N PHE A 59 2.61 10.45 -11.89
CA PHE A 59 2.64 9.10 -12.44
C PHE A 59 1.97 9.07 -13.82
N GLN A 60 2.60 8.43 -14.77
CA GLN A 60 1.93 8.12 -16.03
C GLN A 60 0.98 6.94 -15.83
N LYS A 61 0.02 6.75 -16.73
CA LYS A 61 -0.99 5.69 -16.60
C LYS A 61 -0.41 4.28 -16.45
N ASN A 62 0.72 4.02 -17.11
CA ASN A 62 1.45 2.75 -17.04
C ASN A 62 2.39 2.63 -15.83
N GLU A 63 2.57 3.71 -15.08
CA GLU A 63 3.36 3.74 -13.84
C GLU A 63 2.51 3.57 -12.59
N ARG A 64 1.18 3.59 -12.72
CA ARG A 64 0.27 3.41 -11.59
C ARG A 64 0.51 2.08 -10.90
N ILE A 65 0.51 2.14 -9.57
CA ILE A 65 0.72 0.98 -8.72
C ILE A 65 -0.56 0.16 -8.68
N ASN A 66 -0.50 -1.08 -9.19
CA ASN A 66 -1.63 -2.00 -9.12
C ASN A 66 -1.79 -2.52 -7.69
N CYS A 67 -2.95 -2.28 -7.08
CA CYS A 67 -3.24 -2.77 -5.74
C CYS A 67 -4.64 -3.36 -5.63
N ASN A 68 -4.77 -4.35 -4.73
CA ASN A 68 -6.02 -5.01 -4.42
C ASN A 68 -6.32 -4.87 -2.92
N PHE A 69 -7.55 -4.49 -2.61
CA PHE A 69 -8.08 -4.47 -1.25
C PHE A 69 -9.22 -5.46 -1.16
N ASN A 70 -8.98 -6.60 -0.49
CA ASN A 70 -10.00 -7.62 -0.32
C ASN A 70 -10.51 -7.56 1.13
N LEU A 71 -11.69 -6.98 1.30
CA LEU A 71 -12.36 -6.84 2.59
C LEU A 71 -13.26 -8.04 2.84
N THR A 72 -13.02 -8.78 3.92
CA THR A 72 -13.92 -9.83 4.40
C THR A 72 -14.70 -9.28 5.59
N VAL A 73 -16.00 -9.09 5.42
CA VAL A 73 -16.89 -8.57 6.45
C VAL A 73 -17.27 -9.70 7.40
N GLY A 74 -16.72 -9.66 8.62
CA GLY A 74 -17.04 -10.63 9.67
C GLY A 74 -18.29 -10.25 10.46
N LYS A 75 -18.55 -8.94 10.65
CA LYS A 75 -19.73 -8.41 11.33
C LYS A 75 -20.17 -7.08 10.71
N TYR A 76 -21.46 -6.90 10.60
CA TYR A 76 -22.09 -5.62 10.26
C TYR A 76 -23.17 -5.28 11.27
N ASP A 77 -22.97 -4.20 11.99
CA ASP A 77 -23.96 -3.61 12.89
C ASP A 77 -24.81 -2.59 12.10
N LYS A 78 -26.05 -2.95 11.81
CA LYS A 78 -26.96 -2.14 10.98
C LYS A 78 -27.43 -0.87 11.69
N ASP A 79 -27.57 -0.93 13.03
CA ASP A 79 -28.11 0.19 13.80
C ASP A 79 -27.07 1.31 13.91
N GLN A 80 -25.79 0.94 13.97
CA GLN A 80 -24.67 1.87 14.08
C GLN A 80 -23.90 2.08 12.75
N ASN A 81 -24.23 1.33 11.71
CA ASN A 81 -23.52 1.29 10.42
C ASN A 81 -22.03 0.95 10.58
N ILE A 82 -21.69 0.04 11.51
CA ILE A 82 -20.31 -0.36 11.78
C ILE A 82 -20.00 -1.69 11.12
N PHE A 83 -18.92 -1.68 10.32
CA PHE A 83 -18.33 -2.86 9.69
C PHE A 83 -17.10 -3.30 10.47
N THR A 84 -17.02 -4.58 10.81
CA THR A 84 -15.82 -5.21 11.36
C THR A 84 -15.31 -6.19 10.31
N CYS A 85 -14.16 -5.87 9.74
CA CYS A 85 -13.58 -6.59 8.60
C CYS A 85 -12.17 -7.08 8.92
N LYS A 86 -11.73 -8.05 8.11
CA LYS A 86 -10.31 -8.30 7.82
C LYS A 86 -10.03 -7.78 6.41
N ALA A 87 -8.91 -7.10 6.23
CA ALA A 87 -8.52 -6.59 4.94
C ALA A 87 -7.21 -7.24 4.49
N LEU A 88 -7.22 -7.96 3.37
CA LEU A 88 -6.00 -8.36 2.67
C LEU A 88 -5.65 -7.26 1.69
N ILE A 89 -4.50 -6.62 1.90
CA ILE A 89 -3.98 -5.56 1.06
C ILE A 89 -2.78 -6.07 0.28
N GLN A 90 -2.81 -5.95 -1.04
CA GLN A 90 -1.75 -6.39 -1.92
C GLN A 90 -1.41 -5.30 -2.92
N ALA A 91 -0.11 -5.08 -3.14
CA ALA A 91 0.39 -4.16 -4.16
C ALA A 91 1.50 -4.83 -5.00
N ASN A 92 1.50 -4.53 -6.29
CA ASN A 92 2.42 -5.11 -7.26
C ASN A 92 3.00 -4.01 -8.17
N ARG A 93 4.23 -4.23 -8.63
CA ARG A 93 4.87 -3.41 -9.65
C ARG A 93 5.34 -4.25 -10.83
N PRO A 94 5.40 -3.70 -12.05
CA PRO A 94 6.04 -4.38 -13.18
C PRO A 94 7.56 -4.47 -12.94
N VAL A 95 8.17 -5.55 -13.41
CA VAL A 95 9.62 -5.70 -13.49
C VAL A 95 10.10 -5.13 -14.82
N TYR A 96 11.11 -4.29 -14.78
CA TYR A 96 11.63 -3.59 -15.96
C TYR A 96 11.98 -4.55 -17.11
N ASN A 97 11.60 -4.17 -18.31
CA ASN A 97 11.83 -4.91 -19.57
C ASN A 97 11.36 -6.38 -19.52
N SER A 98 10.29 -6.67 -18.81
CA SER A 98 9.69 -8.01 -18.74
C SER A 98 8.16 -7.93 -18.69
N ALA A 99 7.50 -9.06 -18.95
CA ALA A 99 6.04 -9.20 -18.72
C ALA A 99 5.70 -9.62 -17.28
N TYR A 100 6.71 -9.73 -16.42
CA TYR A 100 6.55 -10.17 -15.04
C TYR A 100 6.14 -9.01 -14.12
N THR A 101 5.22 -9.27 -13.21
CA THR A 101 4.87 -8.35 -12.11
C THR A 101 5.27 -8.98 -10.79
N THR A 102 5.86 -8.18 -9.91
CA THR A 102 6.33 -8.62 -8.61
C THR A 102 5.55 -7.95 -7.48
N THR A 103 5.29 -8.69 -6.40
CA THR A 103 4.61 -8.17 -5.22
C THR A 103 5.56 -7.28 -4.42
N ILE A 104 5.13 -6.06 -4.10
CA ILE A 104 5.89 -5.13 -3.24
C ILE A 104 5.31 -5.07 -1.82
N TYR A 105 4.04 -5.42 -1.66
CA TYR A 105 3.35 -5.49 -0.38
C TYR A 105 2.26 -6.55 -0.40
N ASN A 106 2.15 -7.36 0.64
CA ASN A 106 1.04 -8.29 0.85
C ASN A 106 0.92 -8.59 2.35
N ASN A 107 -0.16 -8.10 2.97
CA ASN A 107 -0.40 -8.31 4.38
C ASN A 107 -1.89 -8.24 4.71
N VAL A 108 -2.27 -8.86 5.84
CA VAL A 108 -3.64 -8.82 6.37
C VAL A 108 -3.71 -7.85 7.54
N ASP A 109 -4.64 -6.90 7.46
CA ASP A 109 -5.05 -6.07 8.59
C ASP A 109 -6.26 -6.72 9.27
N GLU A 110 -6.06 -7.21 10.49
CA GLU A 110 -7.10 -7.87 11.31
C GLU A 110 -7.99 -6.85 12.05
N SER A 111 -7.61 -5.57 12.07
CA SER A 111 -8.28 -4.50 12.81
C SER A 111 -8.98 -3.50 11.90
N PHE A 112 -9.55 -3.98 10.79
CA PHE A 112 -10.17 -3.14 9.77
C PHE A 112 -11.64 -2.86 10.08
N THR A 113 -11.86 -2.02 11.12
CA THR A 113 -13.20 -1.64 11.59
C THR A 113 -13.48 -0.19 11.27
N PHE A 114 -14.68 0.09 10.73
CA PHE A 114 -15.07 1.44 10.32
C PHE A 114 -16.59 1.62 10.33
N LYS A 115 -17.02 2.88 10.27
CA LYS A 115 -18.42 3.27 10.08
C LYS A 115 -18.62 3.73 8.63
N PHE A 116 -19.73 3.27 8.03
CA PHE A 116 -20.16 3.71 6.70
C PHE A 116 -21.67 3.55 6.57
N ALA A 117 -22.36 4.63 6.26
CA ALA A 117 -23.76 4.61 5.88
C ALA A 117 -23.91 4.67 4.35
N GLN A 118 -24.96 4.08 3.82
CA GLN A 118 -25.24 4.11 2.39
C GLN A 118 -25.31 5.56 1.88
N PHE A 119 -24.58 5.83 0.80
CA PHE A 119 -24.42 7.14 0.17
C PHE A 119 -23.50 8.13 0.92
N ASP A 120 -22.79 7.70 1.98
CA ASP A 120 -21.74 8.54 2.56
C ASP A 120 -20.70 8.90 1.51
N GLN A 121 -20.26 10.14 1.55
CA GLN A 121 -19.12 10.62 0.75
C GLN A 121 -17.88 10.61 1.64
N LEU A 122 -16.78 10.07 1.09
CA LEU A 122 -15.52 10.03 1.82
C LEU A 122 -14.71 11.29 1.52
N GLU A 123 -14.66 12.17 2.49
CA GLU A 123 -13.74 13.29 2.51
C GLU A 123 -12.50 12.92 3.33
N PHE A 124 -11.35 13.44 2.93
CA PHE A 124 -10.09 13.20 3.61
C PHE A 124 -9.28 14.49 3.69
N ASN A 125 -8.95 14.87 4.91
CA ASN A 125 -8.04 15.95 5.23
C ASN A 125 -7.00 15.43 6.23
N GLU A 126 -5.71 15.58 5.93
CA GLU A 126 -4.62 15.10 6.78
C GLU A 126 -4.57 15.80 8.14
N GLU A 127 -4.99 17.06 8.19
CA GLU A 127 -4.94 17.87 9.42
C GLU A 127 -6.12 17.59 10.34
N THR A 128 -7.28 17.22 9.77
CA THR A 128 -8.51 16.99 10.50
C THR A 128 -9.09 15.63 10.15
N LEU A 129 -8.61 14.58 10.84
CA LEU A 129 -9.11 13.22 10.68
C LEU A 129 -10.38 13.03 11.51
N ASP A 130 -11.51 12.93 10.85
CA ASP A 130 -12.82 12.67 11.43
C ASP A 130 -13.48 11.39 10.91
N ASN A 131 -12.97 10.82 9.82
CA ASN A 131 -13.51 9.64 9.17
C ASN A 131 -12.52 8.46 9.19
N GLN A 132 -12.86 7.41 9.96
CA GLN A 132 -12.05 6.20 10.09
C GLN A 132 -11.80 5.49 8.75
N LEU A 133 -12.84 5.38 7.90
CA LEU A 133 -12.72 4.67 6.62
C LEU A 133 -11.78 5.40 5.67
N ALA A 134 -11.89 6.73 5.61
CA ALA A 134 -10.96 7.56 4.83
C ALA A 134 -9.52 7.45 5.36
N ALA A 135 -9.34 7.45 6.70
CA ALA A 135 -8.02 7.28 7.33
C ALA A 135 -7.38 5.92 7.01
N LEU A 136 -8.16 4.82 7.02
CA LEU A 136 -7.69 3.48 6.68
C LEU A 136 -7.15 3.41 5.25
N PHE A 137 -7.90 3.91 4.27
CA PHE A 137 -7.47 3.87 2.88
C PHE A 137 -6.34 4.86 2.59
N ALA A 138 -6.33 6.03 3.22
CA ALA A 138 -5.22 6.98 3.11
C ALA A 138 -3.91 6.40 3.69
N TYR A 139 -3.98 5.70 4.82
CA TYR A 139 -2.84 5.00 5.40
C TYR A 139 -2.22 4.02 4.40
N TYR A 140 -3.03 3.15 3.81
CA TYR A 140 -2.52 2.17 2.84
C TYR A 140 -2.09 2.80 1.53
N ALA A 141 -2.71 3.89 1.09
CA ALA A 141 -2.26 4.64 -0.07
C ALA A 141 -0.83 5.18 0.15
N TYR A 142 -0.59 5.88 1.26
CA TYR A 142 0.75 6.38 1.58
C TYR A 142 1.77 5.27 1.81
N LEU A 143 1.38 4.20 2.52
CA LEU A 143 2.27 3.06 2.75
C LEU A 143 2.70 2.41 1.43
N ILE A 144 1.76 2.11 0.54
CA ILE A 144 2.03 1.47 -0.75
C ILE A 144 2.89 2.37 -1.64
N ILE A 145 2.55 3.66 -1.76
CA ILE A 145 3.33 4.60 -2.56
C ILE A 145 4.75 4.75 -2.00
N GLY A 146 4.89 4.86 -0.68
CA GLY A 146 6.19 4.96 -0.03
C GLY A 146 7.06 3.73 -0.24
N ILE A 147 6.49 2.53 -0.14
CA ILE A 147 7.19 1.27 -0.43
C ILE A 147 7.58 1.20 -1.90
N ASP A 148 6.69 1.57 -2.82
CA ASP A 148 6.98 1.57 -4.25
C ASP A 148 8.18 2.48 -4.58
N LEU A 149 8.20 3.69 -4.04
CA LEU A 149 9.31 4.63 -4.20
C LEU A 149 10.64 4.09 -3.65
N ASP A 150 10.61 3.37 -2.52
CA ASP A 150 11.79 2.69 -1.99
C ASP A 150 12.32 1.61 -2.94
N THR A 151 11.48 1.02 -3.80
CA THR A 151 11.93 0.05 -4.79
C THR A 151 12.70 0.69 -5.96
N PHE A 152 12.57 2.00 -6.19
CA PHE A 152 13.22 2.73 -7.27
C PHE A 152 14.45 3.53 -6.84
N SER A 153 14.50 3.97 -5.58
CA SER A 153 15.58 4.78 -5.03
C SER A 153 15.82 4.46 -3.55
N PRO A 154 17.06 4.41 -3.07
CA PRO A 154 17.34 4.23 -1.64
C PRO A 154 16.61 5.29 -0.81
N MET A 155 15.79 4.85 0.15
CA MET A 155 14.95 5.74 0.98
C MET A 155 14.04 6.69 0.17
N GLY A 156 13.68 6.32 -1.07
CA GLY A 156 12.90 7.17 -1.97
C GLY A 156 11.50 7.51 -1.47
N GLY A 157 10.94 6.64 -0.63
CA GLY A 157 9.62 6.81 -0.02
C GLY A 157 9.59 7.60 1.29
N GLU A 158 10.72 8.15 1.77
CA GLU A 158 10.82 8.78 3.09
C GLU A 158 9.72 9.79 3.39
N ASP A 159 9.52 10.77 2.51
CA ASP A 159 8.54 11.84 2.71
C ASP A 159 7.10 11.29 2.77
N VAL A 160 6.78 10.31 1.93
CA VAL A 160 5.44 9.71 1.87
C VAL A 160 5.19 8.81 3.09
N LEU A 161 6.20 8.03 3.51
CA LEU A 161 6.12 7.22 4.72
C LEU A 161 6.01 8.09 5.97
N GLN A 162 6.68 9.25 5.99
CA GLN A 162 6.52 10.21 7.08
C GLN A 162 5.10 10.80 7.13
N ARG A 163 4.47 11.08 5.99
CA ARG A 163 3.05 11.45 5.93
C ARG A 163 2.15 10.33 6.46
N CYS A 164 2.45 9.08 6.11
CA CYS A 164 1.76 7.92 6.65
C CYS A 164 1.85 7.85 8.18
N MET A 165 3.02 8.14 8.76
CA MET A 165 3.24 8.19 10.20
C MET A 165 2.47 9.34 10.86
N ASN A 166 2.47 10.53 10.26
CA ASN A 166 1.73 11.69 10.75
C ASN A 166 0.22 11.41 10.78
N LEU A 167 -0.32 10.83 9.69
CA LEU A 167 -1.70 10.36 9.64
C LEU A 167 -1.98 9.34 10.76
N THR A 168 -1.08 8.37 10.96
CA THR A 168 -1.23 7.34 12.00
C THR A 168 -1.28 7.94 13.40
N ASN A 169 -0.44 8.95 13.67
CA ASN A 169 -0.45 9.68 14.94
C ASN A 169 -1.77 10.43 15.16
N ASN A 170 -2.30 11.10 14.14
CA ASN A 170 -3.57 11.80 14.20
C ASN A 170 -4.75 10.81 14.39
N ALA A 171 -4.67 9.63 13.73
CA ALA A 171 -5.70 8.60 13.79
C ALA A 171 -5.82 7.91 15.17
N GLN A 172 -4.85 8.07 16.07
CA GLN A 172 -4.96 7.58 17.44
C GLN A 172 -6.13 8.23 18.23
N ASN A 173 -6.59 9.40 17.80
CA ASN A 173 -7.75 10.08 18.37
C ASN A 173 -9.09 9.53 17.87
N LEU A 174 -9.09 8.74 16.80
CA LEU A 174 -10.25 8.00 16.34
C LEU A 174 -10.47 6.82 17.31
N ASP A 175 -11.68 6.65 17.79
CA ASP A 175 -11.99 5.56 18.73
C ASP A 175 -12.19 4.20 18.01
N PHE A 176 -11.15 3.79 17.26
CA PHE A 176 -11.11 2.55 16.49
C PHE A 176 -9.79 1.81 16.70
N PRO A 177 -9.79 0.46 16.58
CA PRO A 177 -8.60 -0.35 16.83
C PRO A 177 -7.53 -0.19 15.73
N GLY A 178 -6.29 -0.51 16.10
CA GLY A 178 -5.17 -0.67 15.16
C GLY A 178 -4.29 0.56 14.96
N TRP A 179 -4.55 1.69 15.66
CA TRP A 179 -3.76 2.92 15.55
C TRP A 179 -2.81 3.17 16.71
N LYS A 180 -3.06 2.58 17.89
CA LYS A 180 -2.32 2.89 19.12
C LYS A 180 -1.00 2.12 19.19
N ALA A 181 0.07 2.81 19.57
CA ALA A 181 1.43 2.32 19.60
C ALA A 181 1.63 1.03 20.43
N PHE A 182 0.90 0.90 21.53
CA PHE A 182 1.13 -0.16 22.51
C PHE A 182 0.08 -1.27 22.51
N ASP A 183 -0.89 -1.25 21.59
CA ASP A 183 -1.92 -2.28 21.54
C ASP A 183 -1.35 -3.65 21.16
N ASN A 184 -0.50 -3.70 20.13
CA ASN A 184 0.23 -4.88 19.68
C ASN A 184 1.28 -4.52 18.62
N ASN A 185 2.16 -5.48 18.29
CA ASN A 185 3.21 -5.30 17.29
C ASN A 185 2.78 -5.59 15.83
N ARG A 186 1.49 -5.84 15.59
CA ARG A 186 0.93 -6.18 14.25
C ARG A 186 -0.01 -5.10 13.72
N ASN A 187 -0.15 -4.01 14.43
CA ASN A 187 -1.04 -2.93 14.03
C ASN A 187 -0.37 -1.95 13.05
N ARG A 188 -1.15 -1.03 12.53
CA ARG A 188 -0.71 -0.01 11.57
C ARG A 188 0.38 0.90 12.11
N TYR A 189 0.29 1.26 13.40
CA TYR A 189 1.33 2.06 14.05
C TYR A 189 2.68 1.33 14.06
N ALA A 190 2.71 0.09 14.54
CA ALA A 190 3.94 -0.70 14.62
C ALA A 190 4.58 -0.89 13.25
N LEU A 191 3.77 -1.12 12.21
CA LEU A 191 4.25 -1.32 10.85
C LEU A 191 4.95 -0.07 10.30
N ILE A 192 4.31 1.10 10.37
CA ILE A 192 4.90 2.34 9.84
C ILE A 192 6.06 2.84 10.71
N ALA A 193 5.98 2.66 12.02
CA ALA A 193 7.07 3.01 12.93
C ALA A 193 8.33 2.19 12.64
N ASP A 194 8.18 0.90 12.30
CA ASP A 194 9.29 0.05 11.89
C ASP A 194 9.88 0.50 10.56
N TYR A 195 9.07 0.89 9.56
CA TYR A 195 9.60 1.40 8.29
C TYR A 195 10.46 2.65 8.46
N LEU A 196 10.14 3.51 9.41
CA LEU A 196 10.85 4.77 9.67
C LEU A 196 11.94 4.66 10.75
N ASP A 197 12.08 3.50 11.39
CA ASP A 197 13.12 3.27 12.38
C ASP A 197 14.51 3.18 11.72
N GLY A 198 15.47 3.97 12.20
CA GLY A 198 16.85 3.96 11.70
C GLY A 198 17.51 2.56 11.77
N ALA A 199 17.12 1.71 12.73
CA ALA A 199 17.58 0.33 12.81
C ALA A 199 17.10 -0.53 11.62
N MET A 200 16.00 -0.12 10.95
CA MET A 200 15.41 -0.80 9.80
C MET A 200 15.83 -0.20 8.44
N GLN A 201 16.75 0.76 8.41
CA GLN A 201 17.33 1.23 7.14
C GLN A 201 17.85 0.09 6.24
N PRO A 202 18.52 -0.96 6.75
CA PRO A 202 18.89 -2.11 5.90
C PRO A 202 17.67 -2.78 5.22
N PHE A 203 16.50 -2.83 5.88
CA PHE A 203 15.30 -3.37 5.26
C PHE A 203 14.81 -2.50 4.09
N ARG A 204 14.87 -1.20 4.20
CA ARG A 204 14.53 -0.27 3.09
C ARG A 204 15.58 -0.33 1.97
N GLN A 205 16.86 -0.48 2.32
CA GLN A 205 17.92 -0.73 1.32
C GLN A 205 17.69 -2.04 0.57
N LEU A 206 17.25 -3.12 1.28
CA LEU A 206 16.83 -4.36 0.66
C LEU A 206 15.76 -4.13 -0.43
N GLN A 207 14.76 -3.26 -0.19
CA GLN A 207 13.72 -2.98 -1.20
C GLN A 207 14.35 -2.49 -2.50
N TYR A 208 15.23 -1.48 -2.42
CA TYR A 208 15.92 -0.95 -3.60
C TYR A 208 16.80 -1.98 -4.30
N ASP A 209 17.66 -2.66 -3.54
CA ASP A 209 18.64 -3.59 -4.13
C ASP A 209 17.95 -4.81 -4.74
N TYR A 210 16.94 -5.36 -4.07
CA TYR A 210 16.18 -6.50 -4.57
C TYR A 210 15.43 -6.22 -5.86
N TYR A 211 14.68 -5.10 -5.88
CA TYR A 211 13.85 -4.77 -7.03
C TYR A 211 14.66 -4.12 -8.16
N ARG A 212 15.37 -3.02 -7.88
CA ARG A 212 16.02 -2.23 -8.91
C ARG A 212 17.31 -2.84 -9.43
N LYS A 213 18.19 -3.27 -8.52
CA LYS A 213 19.47 -3.88 -8.92
C LYS A 213 19.36 -5.38 -9.19
N GLY A 214 18.39 -6.05 -8.55
CA GLY A 214 18.13 -7.47 -8.71
C GLY A 214 17.17 -7.78 -9.85
N LEU A 215 15.86 -7.74 -9.59
CA LEU A 215 14.83 -8.16 -10.54
C LEU A 215 14.84 -7.38 -11.85
N ASP A 216 14.94 -6.05 -11.80
CA ASP A 216 14.95 -5.20 -12.99
C ASP A 216 16.19 -5.44 -13.87
N GLU A 217 17.30 -5.91 -13.30
CA GLU A 217 18.52 -6.25 -14.05
C GLU A 217 18.47 -7.64 -14.68
N MET A 218 17.61 -8.55 -14.19
CA MET A 218 17.54 -9.94 -14.67
C MET A 218 17.20 -10.05 -16.16
N ALA A 219 16.45 -9.11 -16.72
CA ALA A 219 16.13 -9.07 -18.14
C ALA A 219 17.38 -8.83 -19.01
N ASN A 220 18.36 -8.07 -18.50
CA ASN A 220 19.62 -7.78 -19.17
C ASN A 220 20.68 -8.84 -18.85
N ASN A 221 20.79 -9.23 -17.58
CA ASN A 221 21.77 -10.20 -17.10
C ASN A 221 21.23 -10.94 -15.87
N ALA A 222 20.70 -12.14 -16.09
CA ALA A 222 20.07 -12.94 -15.03
C ALA A 222 21.07 -13.36 -13.91
N GLU A 223 22.34 -13.58 -14.25
CA GLU A 223 23.36 -13.94 -13.24
C GLU A 223 23.69 -12.76 -12.34
N ARG A 224 23.87 -11.58 -12.93
CA ARG A 224 24.12 -10.35 -12.20
C ARG A 224 22.93 -10.02 -11.27
N GLY A 225 21.70 -10.08 -11.79
CA GLY A 225 20.51 -9.85 -10.99
C GLY A 225 20.41 -10.82 -9.81
N ARG A 226 20.69 -12.11 -10.01
CA ARG A 226 20.72 -13.11 -8.92
C ARG A 226 21.81 -12.81 -7.90
N THR A 227 23.00 -12.42 -8.35
CA THR A 227 24.09 -12.06 -7.43
C THR A 227 23.68 -10.90 -6.52
N GLU A 228 23.11 -9.84 -7.08
CA GLU A 228 22.62 -8.71 -6.30
C GLU A 228 21.51 -9.13 -5.31
N ILE A 229 20.58 -9.98 -5.74
CA ILE A 229 19.53 -10.52 -4.85
C ILE A 229 20.18 -11.33 -3.71
N THR A 230 21.12 -12.21 -4.00
CA THR A 230 21.81 -13.01 -2.97
C THR A 230 22.51 -12.10 -1.98
N THR A 231 23.29 -11.14 -2.46
CA THR A 231 24.05 -10.19 -1.64
C THR A 231 23.11 -9.42 -0.70
N THR A 232 22.03 -8.86 -1.22
CA THR A 232 21.12 -8.06 -0.38
C THR A 232 20.34 -8.91 0.65
N LEU A 233 20.08 -10.19 0.35
CA LEU A 233 19.50 -11.12 1.34
C LEU A 233 20.47 -11.44 2.46
N GLU A 234 21.74 -11.72 2.14
CA GLU A 234 22.77 -12.06 3.10
C GLU A 234 23.22 -10.86 3.97
N GLU A 235 23.20 -9.67 3.40
CA GLU A 235 23.62 -8.45 4.08
C GLU A 235 22.43 -7.71 4.70
N ASN A 236 21.52 -7.17 3.86
CA ASN A 236 20.52 -6.23 4.31
C ASN A 236 19.34 -6.90 5.04
N LEU A 237 18.81 -8.04 4.54
CA LEU A 237 17.73 -8.74 5.23
C LEU A 237 18.20 -9.31 6.58
N LYS A 238 19.41 -9.90 6.58
CA LYS A 238 20.02 -10.43 7.80
C LYS A 238 20.24 -9.31 8.82
N LYS A 239 20.85 -8.20 8.41
CA LYS A 239 21.12 -7.04 9.27
C LYS A 239 19.85 -6.41 9.84
N ALA A 240 18.77 -6.30 9.04
CA ALA A 240 17.50 -5.82 9.53
C ALA A 240 16.91 -6.70 10.64
N ARG A 241 17.02 -8.04 10.49
CA ARG A 241 16.60 -9.01 11.52
C ARG A 241 17.43 -8.94 12.78
N GLU A 242 18.75 -8.75 12.65
CA GLU A 242 19.66 -8.58 13.77
C GLU A 242 19.42 -7.28 14.53
N ASN A 243 19.22 -6.17 13.81
CA ASN A 243 19.01 -4.86 14.41
C ASN A 243 17.67 -4.77 15.17
N LYS A 244 16.60 -5.38 14.63
CA LYS A 244 15.26 -5.32 15.22
C LYS A 244 14.54 -6.67 15.14
N PRO A 245 14.91 -7.63 16.01
CA PRO A 245 14.41 -9.02 15.93
C PRO A 245 12.90 -9.16 16.09
N LEU A 246 12.25 -8.21 16.76
CA LEU A 246 10.80 -8.20 16.99
C LEU A 246 9.99 -7.51 15.86
N SER A 247 10.67 -6.89 14.89
CA SER A 247 10.00 -6.32 13.73
C SER A 247 9.38 -7.39 12.85
N LEU A 248 8.14 -7.16 12.42
CA LEU A 248 7.45 -8.07 11.51
C LEU A 248 7.77 -7.82 10.03
N LEU A 249 8.39 -6.69 9.69
CA LEU A 249 8.66 -6.34 8.30
C LEU A 249 9.47 -7.40 7.54
N PRO A 250 10.58 -7.93 8.06
CA PRO A 250 11.34 -8.99 7.39
C PRO A 250 10.55 -10.28 7.22
N GLN A 251 9.69 -10.62 8.17
CA GLN A 251 8.83 -11.81 8.07
C GLN A 251 7.74 -11.61 7.00
N ILE A 252 6.99 -10.52 7.06
CA ILE A 252 5.95 -10.18 6.08
C ILE A 252 6.53 -10.21 4.67
N TRP A 253 7.70 -9.59 4.47
CA TRP A 253 8.39 -9.58 3.19
C TRP A 253 8.76 -10.99 2.73
N THR A 254 9.36 -11.79 3.59
CA THR A 254 9.77 -13.17 3.27
C THR A 254 8.55 -14.03 2.92
N ASP A 255 7.43 -13.84 3.61
CA ASP A 255 6.20 -14.62 3.39
C ASP A 255 5.63 -14.43 1.97
N TYR A 256 5.64 -13.21 1.45
CA TYR A 256 5.17 -12.99 0.07
C TYR A 256 6.25 -13.13 -1.00
N LYS A 257 7.54 -13.24 -0.62
CA LYS A 257 8.67 -13.42 -1.55
C LYS A 257 9.14 -14.87 -1.70
N LYS A 258 8.77 -15.78 -0.82
CA LYS A 258 9.27 -17.16 -0.79
C LYS A 258 9.16 -17.89 -2.13
N ASP A 259 8.02 -17.79 -2.81
CA ASP A 259 7.78 -18.49 -4.07
C ASP A 259 8.55 -17.83 -5.24
N GLU A 260 8.65 -16.49 -5.25
CA GLU A 260 9.47 -15.75 -6.21
C GLU A 260 10.96 -16.10 -6.04
N LEU A 261 11.45 -16.13 -4.81
CA LEU A 261 12.83 -16.53 -4.50
C LEU A 261 13.09 -17.99 -4.94
N ALA A 262 12.17 -18.91 -4.64
CA ALA A 262 12.30 -20.30 -5.08
C ALA A 262 12.41 -20.40 -6.61
N ASN A 263 11.64 -19.59 -7.36
CA ASN A 263 11.70 -19.56 -8.82
C ASN A 263 13.00 -18.94 -9.36
N ILE A 264 13.53 -17.89 -8.73
CA ILE A 264 14.80 -17.25 -9.10
C ILE A 264 15.97 -18.24 -9.03
N TYR A 265 15.96 -19.14 -8.04
CA TYR A 265 17.03 -20.12 -7.82
C TYR A 265 16.74 -21.52 -8.37
N LYS A 266 15.58 -21.76 -8.95
CA LYS A 266 15.19 -23.06 -9.52
C LYS A 266 16.14 -23.48 -10.63
N GLY A 267 16.63 -24.71 -10.55
CA GLY A 267 17.52 -25.32 -11.57
C GLY A 267 19.00 -24.98 -11.39
N LYS A 268 19.39 -24.41 -10.26
CA LYS A 268 20.78 -24.22 -9.85
C LYS A 268 21.06 -24.97 -8.55
N GLY A 269 21.13 -26.28 -8.66
CA GLY A 269 21.62 -27.23 -7.66
C GLY A 269 22.67 -28.12 -8.28
#